data_ea648c649f5fd972cb1711d1c148c6ee
#
_entry.id   ea648c649f5fd972cb1711d1c148c6ee
#
_cell.length_a   1.000
_cell.length_b   1.000
_cell.length_c   1.000
_cell.angle_alpha   90.00
_cell.angle_beta   90.00
_cell.angle_gamma   90.00
#
_symmetry.space_group_name_H-M   'P 1'
#
loop_
_entity.id
_entity.type
_entity.pdbx_description
1 polymer ?
#
loop_
_entity_poly.entity_id
_entity_poly.type
_entity_poly.pdbx_seq_one_letter_code
_entity_poly.pdbx_strand_id
1 'polypeptide(L)'
;ECADVADPSFLGVDVGTSGVKAILVSTTGDVEATAITPLYLATPEPGWAEQDPEAWWQASVASIRSVLGAKPRASVASIGISGQMHSSVFLDAMGDVIRPALLWCDGRTTAECRETTRCVGGEEQLRDLACNPALEGFTLPKVLWLRNHEPAAFARLATVLLPKDFIRYRL
;
A
#
# COMPACT_ATOMS: atom_id res chain seq x y z
N GLU A 1 1.65 41.48 20.74
CA GLU A 1 1.78 40.82 19.43
C GLU A 1 1.05 39.51 19.54
N CYS A 2 -0.16 39.40 18.91
CA CYS A 2 -0.82 38.12 18.74
C CYS A 2 0.08 37.26 17.85
N ALA A 3 0.56 36.15 18.39
CA ALA A 3 1.23 35.15 17.57
C ALA A 3 0.25 34.76 16.45
N ASP A 4 0.67 34.93 15.21
CA ASP A 4 -0.07 34.56 14.01
C ASP A 4 -0.25 33.02 14.08
N VAL A 5 -1.39 32.57 14.59
CA VAL A 5 -1.69 31.16 14.70
C VAL A 5 -1.93 30.67 13.26
N ALA A 6 -1.02 29.85 12.77
CA ALA A 6 -1.16 29.28 11.44
C ALA A 6 -2.50 28.53 11.33
N ASP A 7 -3.27 28.79 10.28
CA ASP A 7 -4.50 28.07 10.01
C ASP A 7 -4.20 26.56 9.86
N PRO A 8 -5.03 25.69 10.46
CA PRO A 8 -4.82 24.26 10.36
C PRO A 8 -5.00 23.79 8.91
N SER A 9 -4.12 22.87 8.49
CA SER A 9 -4.17 22.24 7.18
C SER A 9 -4.29 20.71 7.33
N PHE A 10 -4.74 20.05 6.29
CA PHE A 10 -4.87 18.59 6.20
C PHE A 10 -3.85 18.03 5.22
N LEU A 11 -3.11 17.01 5.63
CA LEU A 11 -2.14 16.32 4.78
C LEU A 11 -2.77 15.05 4.19
N GLY A 12 -2.82 14.96 2.87
CA GLY A 12 -3.22 13.74 2.15
C GLY A 12 -1.98 13.04 1.57
N VAL A 13 -1.90 11.72 1.70
CA VAL A 13 -0.86 10.89 1.09
C VAL A 13 -1.51 9.76 0.31
N ASP A 14 -1.18 9.65 -0.98
CA ASP A 14 -1.65 8.57 -1.85
C ASP A 14 -0.47 7.71 -2.33
N VAL A 15 -0.47 6.44 -1.94
CA VAL A 15 0.58 5.46 -2.27
C VAL A 15 0.18 4.71 -3.54
N GLY A 16 0.39 5.35 -4.70
CA GLY A 16 0.08 4.77 -6.00
C GLY A 16 1.14 3.78 -6.51
N THR A 17 0.87 3.15 -7.65
CA THR A 17 1.81 2.20 -8.29
C THR A 17 2.99 2.90 -8.93
N SER A 18 2.78 4.05 -9.56
CA SER A 18 3.82 4.80 -10.28
C SER A 18 4.51 5.88 -9.44
N GLY A 19 4.00 6.18 -8.25
CA GLY A 19 4.55 7.19 -7.37
C GLY A 19 3.70 7.43 -6.14
N VAL A 20 4.29 8.09 -5.16
CA VAL A 20 3.60 8.59 -3.98
C VAL A 20 3.31 10.07 -4.16
N LYS A 21 2.05 10.45 -4.00
CA LYS A 21 1.60 11.84 -4.03
C LYS A 21 1.28 12.31 -2.63
N ALA A 22 1.77 13.49 -2.26
CA ALA A 22 1.32 14.23 -1.07
C ALA A 22 0.64 15.53 -1.47
N ILE A 23 -0.41 15.90 -0.75
CA ILE A 23 -1.10 17.19 -0.88
C ILE A 23 -1.28 17.83 0.49
N LEU A 24 -1.20 19.14 0.55
CA LEU A 24 -1.58 19.94 1.70
C LEU A 24 -2.83 20.72 1.32
N VAL A 25 -3.87 20.65 2.15
CA VAL A 25 -5.19 21.24 1.87
C VAL A 25 -5.60 22.12 3.06
N SER A 26 -6.06 23.33 2.78
CA SER A 26 -6.60 24.25 3.79
C SER A 26 -7.93 23.77 4.37
N THR A 27 -8.40 24.41 5.45
CA THR A 27 -9.75 24.17 6.02
C THR A 27 -10.88 24.56 5.08
N THR A 28 -10.61 25.40 4.08
CA THR A 28 -11.59 25.78 3.03
C THR A 28 -11.63 24.80 1.86
N GLY A 29 -10.71 23.81 1.83
CA GLY A 29 -10.61 22.80 0.77
C GLY A 29 -9.65 23.18 -0.38
N ASP A 30 -8.94 24.31 -0.25
CA ASP A 30 -7.98 24.73 -1.26
C ASP A 30 -6.67 23.93 -1.17
N VAL A 31 -6.17 23.46 -2.31
CA VAL A 31 -4.88 22.78 -2.38
C VAL A 31 -3.76 23.79 -2.27
N GLU A 32 -3.02 23.77 -1.16
CA GLU A 32 -1.95 24.69 -0.85
C GLU A 32 -0.59 24.26 -1.41
N ALA A 33 -0.32 22.96 -1.42
CA ALA A 33 0.90 22.38 -1.99
C ALA A 33 0.65 20.95 -2.48
N THR A 34 1.42 20.53 -3.47
CA THR A 34 1.41 19.16 -4.00
C THR A 34 2.84 18.73 -4.34
N ALA A 35 3.17 17.47 -4.03
CA ALA A 35 4.41 16.85 -4.45
C ALA A 35 4.17 15.41 -4.87
N ILE A 36 4.98 14.91 -5.82
CA ILE A 36 4.95 13.53 -6.27
C ILE A 36 6.39 13.01 -6.31
N THR A 37 6.60 11.84 -5.71
CA THR A 37 7.86 11.10 -5.80
C THR A 37 7.62 9.84 -6.60
N PRO A 38 8.31 9.63 -7.74
CA PRO A 38 8.12 8.46 -8.59
C PRO A 38 8.61 7.18 -7.91
N LEU A 39 8.01 6.05 -8.29
CA LEU A 39 8.36 4.72 -7.84
C LEU A 39 8.76 3.84 -9.02
N TYR A 40 9.70 2.94 -8.78
CA TYR A 40 10.09 1.92 -9.76
C TYR A 40 9.22 0.68 -9.60
N LEU A 41 8.74 0.14 -10.72
CA LEU A 41 8.04 -1.14 -10.81
C LEU A 41 9.01 -2.22 -11.28
N ALA A 42 9.26 -3.22 -10.46
CA ALA A 42 10.03 -4.39 -10.86
C ALA A 42 9.12 -5.45 -11.51
N THR A 43 9.58 -6.01 -12.62
CA THR A 43 8.91 -7.11 -13.33
C THR A 43 9.91 -8.26 -13.50
N PRO A 44 10.19 -9.03 -12.40
CA PRO A 44 11.25 -10.05 -12.41
C PRO A 44 10.97 -11.19 -13.39
N GLU A 45 9.71 -11.48 -13.68
CA GLU A 45 9.26 -12.47 -14.67
C GLU A 45 8.08 -11.89 -15.48
N PRO A 46 7.78 -12.42 -16.67
CA PRO A 46 6.60 -12.01 -17.43
C PRO A 46 5.31 -12.15 -16.63
N GLY A 47 4.55 -11.07 -16.51
CA GLY A 47 3.31 -11.03 -15.73
C GLY A 47 3.49 -10.86 -14.22
N TRP A 48 4.72 -10.78 -13.72
CA TRP A 48 5.00 -10.47 -12.33
C TRP A 48 5.16 -8.96 -12.12
N ALA A 49 4.73 -8.49 -10.94
CA ALA A 49 4.83 -7.07 -10.58
C ALA A 49 5.13 -6.93 -9.09
N GLU A 50 6.28 -6.35 -8.77
CA GLU A 50 6.77 -6.19 -7.40
C GLU A 50 7.25 -4.77 -7.13
N GLN A 51 7.15 -4.37 -5.87
CA GLN A 51 7.77 -3.13 -5.37
C GLN A 51 8.33 -3.35 -3.96
N ASP A 52 9.40 -2.62 -3.66
CA ASP A 52 9.96 -2.58 -2.32
C ASP A 52 9.10 -1.65 -1.43
N PRO A 53 8.50 -2.16 -0.33
CA PRO A 53 7.74 -1.33 0.60
C PRO A 53 8.57 -0.20 1.23
N GLU A 54 9.88 -0.38 1.40
CA GLU A 54 10.74 0.68 1.90
C GLU A 54 10.84 1.85 0.90
N ALA A 55 10.81 1.57 -0.41
CA ALA A 55 10.75 2.64 -1.41
C ALA A 55 9.46 3.47 -1.30
N TRP A 56 8.32 2.86 -0.95
CA TRP A 56 7.08 3.60 -0.66
C TRP A 56 7.23 4.51 0.57
N TRP A 57 7.88 4.00 1.62
CA TRP A 57 8.14 4.80 2.82
C TRP A 57 9.02 6.01 2.50
N GLN A 58 10.15 5.81 1.82
CA GLN A 58 11.07 6.88 1.44
C GLN A 58 10.39 7.92 0.51
N ALA A 59 9.61 7.46 -0.47
CA ALA A 59 8.85 8.33 -1.35
C ALA A 59 7.77 9.12 -0.60
N SER A 60 7.10 8.50 0.39
CA SER A 60 6.13 9.18 1.26
C SER A 60 6.81 10.29 2.07
N VAL A 61 7.91 9.99 2.72
CA VAL A 61 8.70 10.97 3.49
C VAL A 61 9.17 12.12 2.59
N ALA A 62 9.67 11.83 1.38
CA ALA A 62 10.12 12.84 0.43
C ALA A 62 8.98 13.76 -0.01
N SER A 63 7.83 13.18 -0.40
CA SER A 63 6.66 13.94 -0.82
C SER A 63 6.08 14.80 0.31
N ILE A 64 5.98 14.25 1.54
CA ILE A 64 5.52 14.98 2.72
C ILE A 64 6.45 16.15 3.03
N ARG A 65 7.78 15.92 3.07
CA ARG A 65 8.75 16.98 3.32
C ARG A 65 8.70 18.09 2.28
N SER A 66 8.45 17.73 1.02
CA SER A 66 8.33 18.69 -0.08
C SER A 66 7.11 19.62 0.11
N VAL A 67 5.93 19.08 0.41
CA VAL A 67 4.72 19.92 0.63
C VAL A 67 4.84 20.78 1.89
N LEU A 68 5.41 20.25 2.97
CA LEU A 68 5.63 21.01 4.20
C LEU A 68 6.71 22.09 4.02
N GLY A 69 7.75 21.82 3.24
CA GLY A 69 8.78 22.80 2.88
C GLY A 69 8.25 23.96 2.05
N ALA A 70 7.24 23.71 1.19
CA ALA A 70 6.55 24.75 0.42
C ALA A 70 5.66 25.66 1.30
N LYS A 71 5.23 25.17 2.47
CA LYS A 71 4.36 25.87 3.44
C LYS A 71 4.93 25.74 4.87
N PRO A 72 6.06 26.40 5.20
CA PRO A 72 6.76 26.16 6.47
C PRO A 72 5.96 26.55 7.73
N ARG A 73 4.89 27.34 7.57
CA ARG A 73 4.00 27.76 8.67
C ARG A 73 2.73 26.93 8.76
N ALA A 74 2.51 25.93 7.88
CA ALA A 74 1.33 25.08 7.95
C ALA A 74 1.29 24.30 9.27
N SER A 75 0.14 24.29 9.92
CA SER A 75 -0.14 23.47 11.10
C SER A 75 -0.96 22.26 10.66
N VAL A 76 -0.33 21.08 10.55
CA VAL A 76 -1.02 19.86 10.11
C VAL A 76 -1.91 19.35 11.23
N ALA A 77 -3.25 19.43 11.03
CA ALA A 77 -4.24 18.99 12.00
C ALA A 77 -4.53 17.48 11.91
N SER A 78 -4.43 16.90 10.70
CA SER A 78 -4.59 15.45 10.50
C SER A 78 -3.94 14.98 9.21
N ILE A 79 -3.72 13.65 9.13
CA ILE A 79 -3.16 12.97 7.96
C ILE A 79 -4.19 11.94 7.46
N GLY A 80 -4.55 12.03 6.17
CA GLY A 80 -5.32 11.02 5.45
C GLY A 80 -4.40 10.21 4.54
N ILE A 81 -4.54 8.89 4.55
CA ILE A 81 -3.71 8.00 3.72
C ILE A 81 -4.61 7.17 2.80
N SER A 82 -4.30 7.19 1.52
CA SER A 82 -4.88 6.37 0.46
C SER A 82 -3.77 5.58 -0.26
N GLY A 83 -4.13 4.70 -1.16
CA GLY A 83 -3.14 3.99 -1.98
C GLY A 83 -3.72 2.86 -2.80
N GLN A 84 -2.86 2.23 -3.59
CA GLN A 84 -3.20 1.05 -4.38
C GLN A 84 -3.75 -0.07 -3.49
N MET A 85 -4.85 -0.68 -3.93
CA MET A 85 -5.52 -1.77 -3.21
C MET A 85 -4.87 -3.12 -3.52
N HIS A 86 -5.18 -4.14 -2.70
CA HIS A 86 -4.88 -5.55 -2.93
C HIS A 86 -3.39 -5.95 -3.00
N SER A 87 -2.46 -5.01 -3.16
CA SER A 87 -1.03 -5.28 -3.06
C SER A 87 -0.69 -5.75 -1.65
N SER A 88 0.23 -6.72 -1.52
CA SER A 88 0.47 -7.42 -0.26
C SER A 88 1.88 -7.18 0.23
N VAL A 89 2.01 -6.53 1.39
CA VAL A 89 3.25 -6.41 2.16
C VAL A 89 3.27 -7.52 3.21
N PHE A 90 4.36 -8.25 3.29
CA PHE A 90 4.54 -9.35 4.22
C PHE A 90 5.56 -8.96 5.28
N LEU A 91 5.14 -8.94 6.54
CA LEU A 91 5.99 -8.59 7.68
C LEU A 91 6.19 -9.79 8.60
N ASP A 92 7.37 -9.90 9.18
CA ASP A 92 7.66 -10.85 10.25
C ASP A 92 7.24 -10.31 11.63
N ALA A 93 7.50 -11.11 12.66
CA ALA A 93 7.13 -10.76 14.05
C ALA A 93 7.87 -9.53 14.61
N MET A 94 8.97 -9.13 14.01
CA MET A 94 9.71 -7.91 14.37
C MET A 94 9.20 -6.68 13.60
N GLY A 95 8.30 -6.88 12.62
CA GLY A 95 7.80 -5.83 11.73
C GLY A 95 8.69 -5.58 10.53
N ASP A 96 9.68 -6.44 10.29
CA ASP A 96 10.57 -6.35 9.14
C ASP A 96 9.91 -6.90 7.89
N VAL A 97 10.18 -6.26 6.74
CA VAL A 97 9.67 -6.70 5.44
C VAL A 97 10.38 -8.00 5.03
N ILE A 98 9.59 -9.05 4.79
CA ILE A 98 10.11 -10.38 4.44
C ILE A 98 10.64 -10.42 3.01
N ARG A 99 9.94 -9.74 2.09
CA ARG A 99 10.23 -9.72 0.65
C ARG A 99 9.57 -8.51 -0.03
N PRO A 100 9.92 -8.19 -1.30
CA PRO A 100 9.16 -7.19 -2.07
C PRO A 100 7.67 -7.51 -2.11
N ALA A 101 6.84 -6.48 -2.04
CA ALA A 101 5.38 -6.60 -2.08
C ALA A 101 4.91 -7.10 -3.45
N LEU A 102 3.92 -8.00 -3.45
CA LEU A 102 3.22 -8.46 -4.65
C LEU A 102 2.10 -7.48 -4.97
N LEU A 103 2.14 -6.88 -6.17
CA LEU A 103 1.22 -5.82 -6.54
C LEU A 103 -0.15 -6.34 -7.02
N TRP A 104 -1.13 -5.44 -7.07
CA TRP A 104 -2.48 -5.72 -7.55
C TRP A 104 -2.52 -6.17 -9.03
N CYS A 105 -1.55 -5.72 -9.84
CA CYS A 105 -1.40 -6.09 -11.25
C CYS A 105 -0.51 -7.31 -11.47
N ASP A 106 -0.11 -8.01 -10.40
CA ASP A 106 0.67 -9.25 -10.49
C ASP A 106 -0.24 -10.43 -10.83
N GLY A 107 0.11 -11.18 -11.88
CA GLY A 107 -0.68 -12.29 -12.41
C GLY A 107 -0.19 -13.70 -12.03
N ARG A 108 0.79 -13.82 -11.11
CA ARG A 108 1.41 -15.12 -10.78
C ARG A 108 0.51 -16.12 -10.07
N THR A 109 -0.61 -15.67 -9.46
CA THR A 109 -1.39 -16.44 -8.48
C THR A 109 -2.59 -17.18 -9.07
N THR A 110 -2.60 -17.49 -10.36
CA THR A 110 -3.72 -18.21 -11.03
C THR A 110 -4.00 -19.58 -10.38
N ALA A 111 -2.95 -20.32 -9.97
CA ALA A 111 -3.09 -21.61 -9.32
C ALA A 111 -3.76 -21.46 -7.94
N GLU A 112 -3.39 -20.45 -7.18
CA GLU A 112 -3.91 -20.14 -5.86
C GLU A 112 -5.37 -19.63 -5.91
N CYS A 113 -5.75 -18.93 -6.98
CA CYS A 113 -7.15 -18.58 -7.23
C CYS A 113 -8.02 -19.83 -7.41
N ARG A 114 -7.54 -20.81 -8.20
CA ARG A 114 -8.22 -22.10 -8.37
C ARG A 114 -8.24 -22.90 -7.06
N GLU A 115 -7.15 -22.89 -6.30
CA GLU A 115 -7.09 -23.53 -4.98
C GLU A 115 -8.12 -22.92 -4.04
N THR A 116 -8.19 -21.60 -3.93
CA THR A 116 -9.17 -20.88 -3.10
C THR A 116 -10.61 -21.30 -3.45
N THR A 117 -10.96 -21.25 -4.74
CA THR A 117 -12.30 -21.60 -5.22
C THR A 117 -12.63 -23.06 -4.89
N ARG A 118 -11.70 -23.99 -5.11
CA ARG A 118 -11.89 -25.41 -4.81
C ARG A 118 -12.07 -25.68 -3.31
N CYS A 119 -11.25 -25.01 -2.46
CA CYS A 119 -11.28 -25.25 -1.01
C CYS A 119 -12.59 -24.86 -0.35
N VAL A 120 -13.31 -23.88 -0.90
CA VAL A 120 -14.60 -23.44 -0.35
C VAL A 120 -15.80 -24.17 -0.98
N GLY A 121 -15.56 -25.08 -1.94
CA GLY A 121 -16.63 -25.88 -2.57
C GLY A 121 -17.10 -25.39 -3.93
N GLY A 122 -16.46 -24.38 -4.52
CA GLY A 122 -16.76 -23.88 -5.87
C GLY A 122 -17.02 -22.37 -5.92
N GLU A 123 -17.30 -21.86 -7.12
CA GLU A 123 -17.50 -20.43 -7.36
C GLU A 123 -18.73 -19.85 -6.68
N GLU A 124 -19.83 -20.62 -6.63
CA GLU A 124 -21.08 -20.20 -6.00
C GLU A 124 -20.85 -19.98 -4.50
N GLN A 125 -20.28 -20.98 -3.81
CA GLN A 125 -19.95 -20.92 -2.40
C GLN A 125 -18.95 -19.79 -2.09
N LEU A 126 -17.98 -19.56 -2.97
CA LEU A 126 -17.05 -18.45 -2.79
C LEU A 126 -17.76 -17.08 -2.89
N ARG A 127 -18.68 -16.92 -3.84
CA ARG A 127 -19.48 -15.69 -3.97
C ARG A 127 -20.38 -15.47 -2.76
N ASP A 128 -21.00 -16.53 -2.24
CA ASP A 128 -21.86 -16.45 -1.05
C ASP A 128 -21.05 -16.03 0.20
N LEU A 129 -19.81 -16.50 0.32
CA LEU A 129 -18.94 -16.19 1.46
C LEU A 129 -18.29 -14.81 1.36
N ALA A 130 -17.77 -14.46 0.18
CA ALA A 130 -16.89 -13.30 0.00
C ALA A 130 -17.48 -12.19 -0.89
N CYS A 131 -18.65 -12.42 -1.49
CA CYS A 131 -19.28 -11.55 -2.49
C CYS A 131 -18.38 -11.23 -3.70
N ASN A 132 -17.32 -12.03 -3.90
CA ASN A 132 -16.32 -11.85 -4.96
C ASN A 132 -15.74 -13.19 -5.41
N PRO A 133 -15.31 -13.31 -6.69
CA PRO A 133 -14.47 -14.44 -7.13
C PRO A 133 -13.05 -14.31 -6.57
N ALA A 134 -12.27 -15.39 -6.64
CA ALA A 134 -10.84 -15.31 -6.43
C ALA A 134 -10.15 -14.78 -7.70
N LEU A 135 -9.42 -13.67 -7.58
CA LEU A 135 -8.70 -13.04 -8.68
C LEU A 135 -7.23 -12.86 -8.31
N GLU A 136 -6.34 -12.93 -9.30
CA GLU A 136 -4.89 -12.81 -9.12
C GLU A 136 -4.50 -11.47 -8.46
N GLY A 137 -5.25 -10.41 -8.77
CA GLY A 137 -5.06 -9.09 -8.16
C GLY A 137 -5.29 -9.04 -6.65
N PHE A 138 -6.06 -9.97 -6.08
CA PHE A 138 -6.49 -9.92 -4.68
C PHE A 138 -5.42 -10.43 -3.70
N THR A 139 -5.55 -10.03 -2.43
CA THR A 139 -4.55 -10.30 -1.38
C THR A 139 -4.44 -11.78 -1.03
N LEU A 140 -5.56 -12.50 -0.83
CA LEU A 140 -5.53 -13.89 -0.36
C LEU A 140 -4.75 -14.83 -1.28
N PRO A 141 -4.92 -14.82 -2.62
CA PRO A 141 -4.11 -15.65 -3.50
C PRO A 141 -2.60 -15.38 -3.39
N LYS A 142 -2.18 -14.14 -3.10
CA LYS A 142 -0.77 -13.79 -2.88
C LYS A 142 -0.20 -14.38 -1.59
N VAL A 143 -0.99 -14.42 -0.53
CA VAL A 143 -0.61 -15.10 0.73
C VAL A 143 -0.45 -16.61 0.51
N LEU A 144 -1.37 -17.23 -0.24
CA LEU A 144 -1.28 -18.64 -0.61
C LEU A 144 -0.07 -18.93 -1.51
N TRP A 145 0.22 -18.04 -2.44
CA TRP A 145 1.41 -18.15 -3.29
C TRP A 145 2.69 -18.12 -2.44
N LEU A 146 2.79 -17.19 -1.48
CA LEU A 146 3.93 -17.15 -0.55
C LEU A 146 4.09 -18.48 0.19
N ARG A 147 2.99 -19.05 0.69
CA ARG A 147 2.98 -20.37 1.35
C ARG A 147 3.48 -21.49 0.44
N ASN A 148 2.99 -21.50 -0.81
CA ASN A 148 3.23 -22.61 -1.74
C ASN A 148 4.63 -22.56 -2.38
N HIS A 149 5.15 -21.34 -2.64
CA HIS A 149 6.37 -21.14 -3.43
C HIS A 149 7.56 -20.67 -2.59
N GLU A 150 7.31 -20.00 -1.45
CA GLU A 150 8.35 -19.50 -0.55
C GLU A 150 8.06 -19.92 0.91
N PRO A 151 8.02 -21.24 1.22
CA PRO A 151 7.58 -21.71 2.54
C PRO A 151 8.47 -21.22 3.69
N ALA A 152 9.76 -20.97 3.46
CA ALA A 152 10.65 -20.39 4.47
C ALA A 152 10.29 -18.92 4.79
N ALA A 153 9.89 -18.14 3.79
CA ALA A 153 9.39 -16.78 3.97
C ALA A 153 8.01 -16.80 4.65
N PHE A 154 7.13 -17.70 4.23
CA PHE A 154 5.82 -17.88 4.85
C PHE A 154 5.89 -18.29 6.32
N ALA A 155 6.86 -19.13 6.71
CA ALA A 155 7.07 -19.52 8.10
C ALA A 155 7.44 -18.34 9.03
N ARG A 156 7.97 -17.24 8.47
CA ARG A 156 8.26 -16.00 9.20
C ARG A 156 7.08 -15.03 9.22
N LEU A 157 6.06 -15.24 8.39
CA LEU A 157 4.95 -14.31 8.21
C LEU A 157 4.15 -14.15 9.51
N ALA A 158 4.09 -12.92 10.01
CA ALA A 158 3.27 -12.54 11.16
C ALA A 158 2.12 -11.58 10.78
N THR A 159 2.34 -10.70 9.79
CA THR A 159 1.35 -9.68 9.42
C THR A 159 1.33 -9.46 7.91
N VAL A 160 0.14 -9.29 7.36
CA VAL A 160 -0.07 -8.86 5.96
C VAL A 160 -0.72 -7.48 5.97
N LEU A 161 -0.12 -6.52 5.27
CA LEU A 161 -0.62 -5.15 5.17
C LEU A 161 -0.86 -4.76 3.71
N LEU A 162 -1.82 -3.87 3.49
CA LEU A 162 -1.92 -3.13 2.22
C LEU A 162 -0.89 -1.98 2.20
N PRO A 163 -0.54 -1.43 1.02
CA PRO A 163 0.45 -0.34 0.93
C PRO A 163 0.15 0.86 1.82
N LYS A 164 -1.10 1.34 1.83
CA LYS A 164 -1.53 2.43 2.71
C LYS A 164 -1.41 2.09 4.21
N ASP A 165 -1.66 0.81 4.57
CA ASP A 165 -1.59 0.36 5.95
C ASP A 165 -0.13 0.19 6.40
N PHE A 166 0.78 -0.16 5.48
CA PHE A 166 2.21 -0.16 5.74
C PHE A 166 2.73 1.26 6.04
N ILE A 167 2.31 2.27 5.24
CA ILE A 167 2.68 3.66 5.53
C ILE A 167 2.11 4.11 6.87
N ARG A 168 0.84 3.78 7.17
CA ARG A 168 0.23 4.08 8.48
C ARG A 168 0.97 3.39 9.64
N TYR A 169 1.47 2.18 9.43
CA TYR A 169 2.24 1.43 10.43
C TYR A 169 3.60 2.08 10.72
N ARG A 170 4.19 2.75 9.70
CA ARG A 170 5.52 3.39 9.78
C ARG A 170 5.46 4.83 10.31
N LEU A 171 4.29 5.51 10.29
CA LEU A 171 4.05 6.83 10.88
C LEU A 171 3.86 6.78 12.39
#